data_a296bcb501dcbfd09f3af86c28aad1f9
#
_entry.id   a296bcb501dcbfd09f3af86c28aad1f9
#
_cell.length_a   1.000
_cell.length_b   1.000
_cell.length_c   1.000
_cell.angle_alpha   90.00
_cell.angle_beta   90.00
_cell.angle_gamma   90.00
#
_symmetry.space_group_name_H-M   'P 1'
#
loop_
_entity.id
_entity.type
_entity.pdbx_description
1 polymer ?
#
loop_
_entity_poly.entity_id
_entity_poly.type
_entity_poly.pdbx_seq_one_letter_code
_entity_poly.pdbx_strand_id
1 'polypeptide(L)'
;YQSLAILKDATNGKFDVFDNSLVQNIGKYFYKVNIHAPYFINFADADATTGGNPSSVYLYGKAIKDKQMQQFGAYLARINDWGETSLSGRIGDQIEKLSLLKEITTAESKEALVADFWLPNTEVAGARDKENSYKGFFFGAKGGFNNESHNHNDVGTCVMYYDGKPCLIDLGREEYTAKTFSPRRYEIWTMQSQYHTLPKINGVDQKDGAQFKAKDCKFTADSKKVFFSADIAGAYPEKAKVKSWVRSYTLNRGKSFTLADKFELSERNDSLTSSNLMTYCKVTEVAPGTLKFEGDGFTMNMTYNPKVVSPKIEFIKITDSGLRKYWPNGVTRVVLAFKNAGLKGSQEVTFKPVL
;
A
#
# COMPACT_ATOMS: atom_id res chain seq x y z
N TYR A 1 -1.59 -9.42 -19.73
CA TYR A 1 -2.32 -10.55 -20.33
C TYR A 1 -2.46 -10.38 -21.81
N GLN A 2 -3.20 -9.37 -22.31
CA GLN A 2 -3.59 -9.21 -23.73
C GLN A 2 -2.41 -9.37 -24.69
N SER A 3 -1.28 -8.69 -24.48
CA SER A 3 -0.10 -8.80 -25.34
C SER A 3 0.45 -10.24 -25.45
N LEU A 4 0.46 -10.97 -24.32
CA LEU A 4 0.92 -12.37 -24.29
C LEU A 4 -0.07 -13.30 -24.98
N ALA A 5 -1.38 -13.05 -24.85
CA ALA A 5 -2.42 -13.80 -25.53
C ALA A 5 -2.34 -13.58 -27.06
N ILE A 6 -2.21 -12.34 -27.51
CA ILE A 6 -2.03 -12.00 -28.93
C ILE A 6 -0.78 -12.68 -29.50
N LEU A 7 0.34 -12.67 -28.76
CA LEU A 7 1.57 -13.32 -29.21
C LEU A 7 1.40 -14.84 -29.37
N LYS A 8 0.74 -15.48 -28.41
CA LYS A 8 0.41 -16.91 -28.49
C LYS A 8 -0.43 -17.21 -29.74
N ASP A 9 -1.51 -16.44 -29.95
CA ASP A 9 -2.43 -16.66 -31.06
C ASP A 9 -1.76 -16.37 -32.41
N ALA A 10 -1.04 -15.26 -32.55
CA ALA A 10 -0.33 -14.90 -33.78
C ALA A 10 0.78 -15.90 -34.17
N THR A 11 1.26 -16.68 -33.24
CA THR A 11 2.30 -17.69 -33.45
C THR A 11 1.75 -19.12 -33.47
N ASN A 12 0.41 -19.30 -33.53
CA ASN A 12 -0.26 -20.60 -33.42
C ASN A 12 0.27 -21.42 -32.22
N GLY A 13 0.42 -20.79 -31.07
CA GLY A 13 0.85 -21.41 -29.83
C GLY A 13 2.36 -21.66 -29.71
N LYS A 14 3.20 -21.28 -30.68
CA LYS A 14 4.66 -21.45 -30.57
C LYS A 14 5.28 -20.64 -29.43
N PHE A 15 4.70 -19.49 -29.11
CA PHE A 15 5.08 -18.65 -27.98
C PHE A 15 3.95 -18.66 -26.94
N ASP A 16 3.73 -19.79 -26.28
CA ASP A 16 2.89 -19.89 -25.10
C ASP A 16 3.76 -19.83 -23.85
N VAL A 17 3.63 -18.74 -23.10
CA VAL A 17 4.42 -18.47 -21.89
C VAL A 17 3.60 -18.56 -20.60
N PHE A 18 2.34 -18.94 -20.66
CA PHE A 18 1.44 -18.94 -19.50
C PHE A 18 1.76 -20.02 -18.48
N ASP A 19 2.49 -21.06 -18.85
CA ASP A 19 3.02 -22.06 -17.90
C ASP A 19 4.33 -21.59 -17.21
N ASN A 20 4.91 -20.45 -17.60
CA ASN A 20 6.08 -19.88 -16.95
C ASN A 20 5.72 -19.31 -15.56
N SER A 21 6.48 -19.71 -14.52
CA SER A 21 6.22 -19.32 -13.14
C SER A 21 6.26 -17.80 -12.91
N LEU A 22 7.14 -17.08 -13.61
CA LEU A 22 7.19 -15.61 -13.53
C LEU A 22 5.90 -14.98 -14.08
N VAL A 23 5.43 -15.45 -15.24
CA VAL A 23 4.18 -14.97 -15.85
C VAL A 23 2.99 -15.25 -14.92
N GLN A 24 2.93 -16.45 -14.32
CA GLN A 24 1.90 -16.78 -13.34
C GLN A 24 1.96 -15.86 -12.11
N ASN A 25 3.16 -15.60 -11.59
CA ASN A 25 3.33 -14.73 -10.41
C ASN A 25 2.97 -13.26 -10.72
N ILE A 26 3.28 -12.76 -11.90
CA ILE A 26 2.85 -11.43 -12.37
C ILE A 26 1.32 -11.33 -12.36
N GLY A 27 0.62 -12.33 -12.89
CA GLY A 27 -0.85 -12.34 -12.86
C GLY A 27 -1.42 -12.34 -11.44
N LYS A 28 -0.87 -13.19 -10.58
CA LYS A 28 -1.31 -13.32 -9.19
C LYS A 28 -1.07 -12.07 -8.32
N TYR A 29 -0.16 -11.18 -8.75
CA TYR A 29 0.09 -9.92 -8.05
C TYR A 29 -1.21 -9.14 -7.83
N PHE A 30 -2.06 -9.05 -8.86
CA PHE A 30 -3.25 -8.21 -8.83
C PHE A 30 -4.21 -8.57 -7.68
N TYR A 31 -4.50 -9.84 -7.46
CA TYR A 31 -5.38 -10.22 -6.35
C TYR A 31 -4.67 -10.26 -4.99
N LYS A 32 -3.35 -10.43 -4.96
CA LYS A 32 -2.58 -10.38 -3.70
C LYS A 32 -2.65 -9.00 -3.05
N VAL A 33 -2.57 -7.94 -3.86
CA VAL A 33 -2.62 -6.55 -3.37
C VAL A 33 -4.06 -6.04 -3.15
N ASN A 34 -5.08 -6.88 -3.38
CA ASN A 34 -6.46 -6.55 -3.06
C ASN A 34 -6.70 -6.50 -1.55
N ILE A 35 -7.12 -5.35 -1.06
CA ILE A 35 -7.48 -5.14 0.36
C ILE A 35 -8.92 -5.58 0.60
N HIS A 36 -9.83 -4.93 -0.06
CA HIS A 36 -11.26 -5.20 -0.22
C HIS A 36 -11.76 -4.24 -1.30
N ALA A 37 -12.33 -4.76 -2.36
CA ALA A 37 -12.75 -3.92 -3.48
C ALA A 37 -13.65 -2.77 -3.03
N PRO A 38 -13.42 -1.53 -3.49
CA PRO A 38 -12.52 -1.19 -4.58
C PRO A 38 -11.05 -0.88 -4.18
N TYR A 39 -10.64 -1.07 -2.92
CA TYR A 39 -9.33 -0.68 -2.40
C TYR A 39 -8.24 -1.71 -2.66
N PHE A 40 -7.08 -1.22 -3.08
CA PHE A 40 -5.87 -1.99 -3.33
C PHE A 40 -4.67 -1.31 -2.67
N ILE A 41 -3.57 -2.07 -2.42
CA ILE A 41 -2.30 -1.45 -2.02
C ILE A 41 -1.87 -0.53 -3.17
N ASN A 42 -1.64 0.74 -2.87
CA ASN A 42 -1.44 1.81 -3.85
C ASN A 42 -0.11 2.53 -3.67
N PHE A 43 0.98 1.80 -3.43
CA PHE A 43 2.31 2.40 -3.38
C PHE A 43 2.69 3.05 -4.71
N ALA A 44 3.54 4.08 -4.67
CA ALA A 44 3.96 4.88 -5.81
C ALA A 44 2.77 5.59 -6.50
N ASP A 45 2.75 5.70 -7.84
CA ASP A 45 1.66 6.36 -8.59
C ASP A 45 0.38 5.52 -8.69
N ALA A 46 0.25 4.42 -7.94
CA ALA A 46 -0.95 3.59 -8.01
C ALA A 46 -2.17 4.30 -7.41
N ASP A 47 -3.31 4.07 -8.01
CA ASP A 47 -4.59 4.58 -7.52
C ASP A 47 -5.07 3.76 -6.30
N ALA A 48 -5.62 4.42 -5.29
CA ALA A 48 -6.11 3.75 -4.07
C ALA A 48 -7.30 2.83 -4.32
N THR A 49 -8.09 3.15 -5.34
CA THR A 49 -9.22 2.32 -5.76
C THR A 49 -9.11 1.97 -7.23
N THR A 50 -9.43 0.74 -7.58
CA THR A 50 -9.49 0.29 -8.97
C THR A 50 -10.60 -0.72 -9.16
N GLY A 51 -11.32 -0.61 -10.29
CA GLY A 51 -12.24 -1.66 -10.72
C GLY A 51 -11.52 -2.80 -11.42
N GLY A 52 -10.24 -2.63 -11.74
CA GLY A 52 -9.51 -3.54 -12.62
C GLY A 52 -10.11 -3.60 -14.02
N ASN A 53 -9.61 -4.51 -14.84
CA ASN A 53 -10.30 -4.94 -16.05
C ASN A 53 -10.79 -6.37 -15.82
N PRO A 54 -12.09 -6.58 -15.56
CA PRO A 54 -12.64 -7.90 -15.22
C PRO A 54 -12.32 -8.98 -16.23
N SER A 55 -12.44 -8.69 -17.55
CA SER A 55 -12.13 -9.66 -18.61
C SER A 55 -10.65 -10.06 -18.59
N SER A 56 -9.74 -9.09 -18.49
CA SER A 56 -8.30 -9.39 -18.44
C SER A 56 -7.94 -10.22 -17.21
N VAL A 57 -8.51 -9.94 -16.03
CA VAL A 57 -8.28 -10.73 -14.81
C VAL A 57 -8.82 -12.16 -14.99
N TYR A 58 -10.05 -12.28 -15.47
CA TYR A 58 -10.69 -13.58 -15.68
C TYR A 58 -9.93 -14.45 -16.69
N LEU A 59 -9.63 -13.89 -17.86
CA LEU A 59 -8.93 -14.59 -18.93
C LEU A 59 -7.48 -14.91 -18.56
N TYR A 60 -6.80 -14.04 -17.80
CA TYR A 60 -5.47 -14.37 -17.31
C TYR A 60 -5.53 -15.56 -16.35
N GLY A 61 -6.52 -15.57 -15.44
CA GLY A 61 -6.79 -16.71 -14.56
C GLY A 61 -7.03 -18.01 -15.34
N LYS A 62 -7.77 -17.97 -16.45
CA LYS A 62 -7.94 -19.12 -17.35
C LYS A 62 -6.61 -19.55 -17.97
N ALA A 63 -5.84 -18.61 -18.51
CA ALA A 63 -4.58 -18.89 -19.19
C ALA A 63 -3.54 -19.55 -18.29
N ILE A 64 -3.43 -19.10 -17.03
CA ILE A 64 -2.50 -19.66 -16.03
C ILE A 64 -3.13 -20.76 -15.15
N LYS A 65 -4.36 -21.19 -15.44
CA LYS A 65 -5.12 -22.24 -14.71
C LYS A 65 -5.31 -21.90 -13.21
N ASP A 66 -5.46 -20.61 -12.87
CA ASP A 66 -5.70 -20.13 -11.51
C ASP A 66 -7.20 -19.86 -11.28
N LYS A 67 -7.85 -20.77 -10.55
CA LYS A 67 -9.29 -20.68 -10.25
C LYS A 67 -9.62 -19.45 -9.39
N GLN A 68 -8.77 -19.10 -8.43
CA GLN A 68 -9.00 -17.93 -7.55
C GLN A 68 -9.00 -16.63 -8.37
N MET A 69 -8.09 -16.51 -9.33
CA MET A 69 -8.03 -15.34 -10.22
C MET A 69 -9.25 -15.27 -11.16
N GLN A 70 -9.72 -16.42 -11.67
CA GLN A 70 -10.96 -16.46 -12.47
C GLN A 70 -12.16 -16.00 -11.63
N GLN A 71 -12.34 -16.53 -10.42
CA GLN A 71 -13.41 -16.16 -9.52
C GLN A 71 -13.34 -14.66 -9.17
N PHE A 72 -12.15 -14.12 -8.99
CA PHE A 72 -11.95 -12.70 -8.72
C PHE A 72 -12.30 -11.84 -9.93
N GLY A 73 -11.94 -12.23 -11.14
CA GLY A 73 -12.38 -11.55 -12.37
C GLY A 73 -13.92 -11.51 -12.51
N ALA A 74 -14.59 -12.64 -12.23
CA ALA A 74 -16.05 -12.70 -12.21
C ALA A 74 -16.67 -11.83 -11.09
N TYR A 75 -16.00 -11.75 -9.92
CA TYR A 75 -16.41 -10.86 -8.83
C TYR A 75 -16.31 -9.38 -9.23
N LEU A 76 -15.20 -8.97 -9.82
CA LEU A 76 -15.01 -7.61 -10.34
C LEU A 76 -16.04 -7.26 -11.42
N ALA A 77 -16.37 -8.19 -12.30
CA ALA A 77 -17.41 -7.99 -13.33
C ALA A 77 -18.76 -7.72 -12.69
N ARG A 78 -19.10 -8.42 -11.61
CA ARG A 78 -20.37 -8.27 -10.89
C ARG A 78 -20.46 -6.93 -10.16
N ILE A 79 -19.44 -6.56 -9.38
CA ILE A 79 -19.49 -5.31 -8.57
C ILE A 79 -19.37 -4.04 -9.41
N ASN A 80 -18.89 -4.15 -10.64
CA ASN A 80 -18.78 -3.03 -11.58
C ASN A 80 -19.94 -2.99 -12.59
N ASP A 81 -20.99 -3.78 -12.42
CA ASP A 81 -22.10 -3.93 -13.36
C ASP A 81 -21.64 -4.07 -14.81
N TRP A 82 -20.57 -4.87 -14.98
CA TRP A 82 -19.82 -4.95 -16.23
C TRP A 82 -20.69 -5.42 -17.40
N GLY A 83 -21.72 -6.25 -17.12
CA GLY A 83 -22.70 -6.69 -18.11
C GLY A 83 -23.62 -5.59 -18.61
N GLU A 84 -23.92 -4.59 -17.76
CA GLU A 84 -24.87 -3.51 -18.02
C GLU A 84 -24.17 -2.23 -18.54
N THR A 85 -22.86 -2.12 -18.39
CA THR A 85 -22.12 -0.93 -18.84
C THR A 85 -22.15 -0.84 -20.38
N SER A 86 -22.31 0.39 -20.90
CA SER A 86 -22.28 0.67 -22.32
C SER A 86 -20.97 0.20 -22.97
N LEU A 87 -21.06 -0.19 -24.24
CA LEU A 87 -19.89 -0.47 -25.06
C LEU A 87 -19.15 0.84 -25.33
N SER A 88 -17.98 1.01 -24.75
CA SER A 88 -17.12 2.18 -24.93
C SER A 88 -15.66 1.72 -24.99
N GLY A 89 -14.80 2.56 -25.56
CA GLY A 89 -13.38 2.26 -25.70
C GLY A 89 -13.03 1.61 -27.05
N ARG A 90 -11.97 0.80 -27.07
CA ARG A 90 -11.47 0.19 -28.30
C ARG A 90 -12.41 -0.92 -28.77
N ILE A 91 -12.61 -1.06 -30.08
CA ILE A 91 -13.50 -2.07 -30.65
C ILE A 91 -13.10 -3.51 -30.26
N GLY A 92 -11.80 -3.78 -30.16
CA GLY A 92 -11.29 -5.09 -29.71
C GLY A 92 -11.74 -5.44 -28.29
N ASP A 93 -11.69 -4.47 -27.38
CA ASP A 93 -12.13 -4.64 -25.97
C ASP A 93 -13.65 -4.89 -25.91
N GLN A 94 -14.41 -4.26 -26.80
CA GLN A 94 -15.87 -4.45 -26.89
C GLN A 94 -16.22 -5.84 -27.41
N ILE A 95 -15.52 -6.32 -28.45
CA ILE A 95 -15.69 -7.69 -29.01
C ILE A 95 -15.33 -8.72 -27.94
N GLU A 96 -14.20 -8.55 -27.23
CA GLU A 96 -13.80 -9.40 -26.11
C GLU A 96 -14.90 -9.43 -25.05
N LYS A 97 -15.41 -8.25 -24.66
CA LYS A 97 -16.50 -8.13 -23.70
C LYS A 97 -17.74 -8.92 -24.13
N LEU A 98 -18.21 -8.74 -25.34
CA LEU A 98 -19.42 -9.42 -25.84
C LEU A 98 -19.22 -10.94 -25.92
N SER A 99 -18.04 -11.39 -26.36
CA SER A 99 -17.74 -12.83 -26.46
C SER A 99 -17.66 -13.51 -25.10
N LEU A 100 -17.23 -12.79 -24.07
CA LEU A 100 -17.02 -13.31 -22.71
C LEU A 100 -18.25 -13.12 -21.81
N LEU A 101 -19.19 -12.25 -22.16
CA LEU A 101 -20.26 -11.77 -21.30
C LEU A 101 -21.01 -12.90 -20.58
N LYS A 102 -21.52 -13.87 -21.32
CA LYS A 102 -22.26 -15.00 -20.77
C LYS A 102 -21.39 -15.82 -19.81
N GLU A 103 -20.15 -16.11 -20.18
CA GLU A 103 -19.26 -16.94 -19.41
C GLU A 103 -18.92 -16.27 -18.06
N ILE A 104 -18.45 -15.00 -18.08
CA ILE A 104 -18.00 -14.31 -16.87
C ILE A 104 -19.13 -13.98 -15.89
N THR A 105 -20.33 -13.68 -16.42
CA THR A 105 -21.50 -13.35 -15.57
C THR A 105 -22.12 -14.57 -14.91
N THR A 106 -21.96 -15.77 -15.50
CA THR A 106 -22.44 -17.04 -14.93
C THR A 106 -21.39 -17.79 -14.14
N ALA A 107 -20.12 -17.38 -14.20
CA ALA A 107 -19.02 -18.00 -13.47
C ALA A 107 -19.18 -17.84 -11.96
N GLU A 108 -18.55 -18.75 -11.21
CA GLU A 108 -18.41 -18.62 -9.76
C GLU A 108 -17.68 -17.32 -9.42
N SER A 109 -18.32 -16.46 -8.63
CA SER A 109 -17.86 -15.12 -8.29
C SER A 109 -17.45 -15.07 -6.82
N LYS A 110 -16.17 -14.78 -6.57
CA LYS A 110 -15.64 -14.67 -5.20
C LYS A 110 -14.51 -13.67 -5.16
N GLU A 111 -14.55 -12.77 -4.16
CA GLU A 111 -13.43 -11.86 -3.91
C GLU A 111 -12.21 -12.63 -3.45
N ALA A 112 -11.04 -12.32 -4.01
CA ALA A 112 -9.78 -12.95 -3.63
C ALA A 112 -9.16 -12.18 -2.45
N LEU A 113 -9.27 -12.72 -1.24
CA LEU A 113 -8.76 -12.14 0.00
C LEU A 113 -7.77 -13.11 0.65
N VAL A 114 -6.50 -13.05 0.19
CA VAL A 114 -5.43 -13.93 0.71
C VAL A 114 -5.06 -13.59 2.15
N ALA A 115 -4.69 -14.60 2.95
CA ALA A 115 -4.31 -14.40 4.36
C ALA A 115 -3.09 -13.50 4.52
N ASP A 116 -2.07 -13.77 3.70
CA ASP A 116 -0.82 -13.01 3.66
C ASP A 116 -0.05 -13.29 2.36
N PHE A 117 0.92 -12.44 2.06
CA PHE A 117 1.84 -12.64 0.95
C PHE A 117 3.15 -11.90 1.18
N TRP A 118 4.20 -12.43 0.56
CA TRP A 118 5.51 -11.79 0.43
C TRP A 118 5.98 -11.85 -1.02
N LEU A 119 6.42 -10.72 -1.54
CA LEU A 119 6.95 -10.56 -2.89
C LEU A 119 8.43 -10.16 -2.78
N PRO A 120 9.37 -11.13 -2.76
CA PRO A 120 10.75 -10.87 -2.38
C PRO A 120 11.50 -9.96 -3.36
N ASN A 121 11.13 -9.93 -4.64
CA ASN A 121 11.80 -9.11 -5.64
C ASN A 121 11.42 -7.63 -5.59
N THR A 122 10.23 -7.32 -5.10
CA THR A 122 9.73 -5.96 -4.92
C THR A 122 9.69 -5.55 -3.45
N GLU A 123 10.05 -6.49 -2.55
CA GLU A 123 10.01 -6.33 -1.10
C GLU A 123 8.68 -5.79 -0.58
N VAL A 124 7.56 -6.28 -1.17
CA VAL A 124 6.19 -5.92 -0.76
C VAL A 124 5.57 -7.08 0.00
N ALA A 125 5.05 -6.78 1.17
CA ALA A 125 4.32 -7.70 2.04
C ALA A 125 2.90 -7.21 2.27
N GLY A 126 1.97 -8.14 2.49
CA GLY A 126 0.64 -7.81 2.98
C GLY A 126 0.06 -8.96 3.80
N ALA A 127 -0.82 -8.61 4.73
CA ALA A 127 -1.53 -9.59 5.53
C ALA A 127 -2.84 -9.04 6.08
N ARG A 128 -3.76 -9.97 6.37
CA ARG A 128 -5.05 -9.68 7.01
C ARG A 128 -5.31 -10.60 8.20
N ASP A 129 -6.28 -10.24 9.02
CA ASP A 129 -6.64 -11.06 10.20
C ASP A 129 -7.09 -12.47 9.82
N LYS A 130 -7.89 -12.61 8.76
CA LYS A 130 -8.43 -13.90 8.35
C LYS A 130 -8.57 -14.00 6.82
N GLU A 131 -8.12 -15.10 6.26
CA GLU A 131 -8.31 -15.41 4.84
C GLU A 131 -9.79 -15.41 4.45
N ASN A 132 -10.08 -14.97 3.22
CA ASN A 132 -11.44 -14.85 2.68
C ASN A 132 -12.38 -13.93 3.50
N SER A 133 -11.83 -12.98 4.27
CA SER A 133 -12.58 -12.00 5.05
C SER A 133 -11.91 -10.63 4.97
N TYR A 134 -12.68 -9.58 4.73
CA TYR A 134 -12.22 -8.20 4.85
C TYR A 134 -12.39 -7.67 6.29
N LYS A 135 -13.05 -8.42 7.17
CA LYS A 135 -13.25 -8.03 8.56
C LYS A 135 -11.95 -8.09 9.34
N GLY A 136 -11.76 -7.09 10.22
CA GLY A 136 -10.55 -6.92 11.00
C GLY A 136 -9.46 -6.16 10.23
N PHE A 137 -8.23 -6.31 10.70
CA PHE A 137 -7.08 -5.62 10.13
C PHE A 137 -6.63 -6.21 8.78
N PHE A 138 -6.19 -5.31 7.91
CA PHE A 138 -5.29 -5.58 6.80
C PHE A 138 -4.14 -4.58 6.87
N PHE A 139 -2.91 -5.01 6.58
CA PHE A 139 -1.80 -4.10 6.30
C PHE A 139 -1.05 -4.52 5.05
N GLY A 140 -0.46 -3.52 4.38
CA GLY A 140 0.55 -3.69 3.35
C GLY A 140 1.77 -2.85 3.69
N ALA A 141 2.97 -3.38 3.43
CA ALA A 141 4.24 -2.69 3.68
C ALA A 141 5.25 -2.97 2.56
N LYS A 142 6.20 -2.07 2.36
CA LYS A 142 7.26 -2.25 1.38
C LYS A 142 8.64 -1.94 1.95
N GLY A 143 9.66 -2.62 1.43
CA GLY A 143 11.06 -2.22 1.43
C GLY A 143 11.39 -1.49 0.13
N GLY A 144 12.10 -2.12 -0.80
CA GLY A 144 12.36 -1.61 -2.14
C GLY A 144 13.42 -0.52 -2.19
N PHE A 145 13.37 0.29 -3.23
CA PHE A 145 14.33 1.37 -3.48
C PHE A 145 13.66 2.57 -4.17
N ASN A 146 14.25 3.76 -4.02
CA ASN A 146 13.68 5.02 -4.51
C ASN A 146 14.06 5.32 -5.98
N ASN A 147 13.95 4.31 -6.86
CA ASN A 147 14.10 4.48 -8.32
C ASN A 147 13.26 3.44 -9.07
N GLU A 148 12.14 3.07 -8.51
CA GLU A 148 11.15 2.22 -9.17
C GLU A 148 10.46 3.00 -10.31
N SER A 149 9.79 2.29 -11.22
CA SER A 149 8.93 2.96 -12.19
C SER A 149 7.82 3.71 -11.47
N HIS A 150 7.56 4.96 -11.84
CA HIS A 150 6.57 5.83 -11.18
C HIS A 150 6.85 6.07 -9.68
N ASN A 151 8.12 6.14 -9.30
CA ASN A 151 8.61 6.15 -7.93
C ASN A 151 8.06 7.30 -7.06
N HIS A 152 7.79 6.97 -5.79
CA HIS A 152 7.76 7.90 -4.66
C HIS A 152 8.95 7.65 -3.74
N ASN A 153 9.33 8.61 -2.90
CA ASN A 153 10.33 8.39 -1.85
C ASN A 153 9.65 7.77 -0.64
N ASP A 154 9.34 6.47 -0.74
CA ASP A 154 8.40 5.77 0.15
C ASP A 154 8.94 4.44 0.71
N VAL A 155 10.26 4.23 0.67
CA VAL A 155 10.93 3.03 1.22
C VAL A 155 10.60 2.85 2.69
N GLY A 156 10.01 1.71 3.03
CA GLY A 156 9.59 1.37 4.38
C GLY A 156 8.21 1.91 4.79
N THR A 157 7.40 2.42 3.85
CA THR A 157 6.02 2.85 4.14
C THR A 157 5.06 1.68 4.37
N CYS A 158 3.90 1.96 4.94
CA CYS A 158 2.80 1.01 5.05
C CYS A 158 1.44 1.67 4.86
N VAL A 159 0.47 0.84 4.51
CA VAL A 159 -0.96 1.13 4.62
C VAL A 159 -1.59 0.18 5.63
N MET A 160 -2.64 0.62 6.33
CA MET A 160 -3.42 -0.22 7.23
C MET A 160 -4.91 0.10 7.06
N TYR A 161 -5.70 -0.95 6.89
CA TYR A 161 -7.15 -0.88 6.74
C TYR A 161 -7.81 -1.68 7.84
N TYR A 162 -9.03 -1.30 8.19
CA TYR A 162 -9.84 -2.04 9.14
C TYR A 162 -11.27 -2.22 8.60
N ASP A 163 -11.78 -3.44 8.66
CA ASP A 163 -13.07 -3.81 8.05
C ASP A 163 -13.19 -3.38 6.58
N GLY A 164 -12.07 -3.44 5.83
CA GLY A 164 -12.00 -3.02 4.43
C GLY A 164 -11.97 -1.50 4.22
N LYS A 165 -11.91 -0.69 5.28
CA LYS A 165 -11.91 0.77 5.22
C LYS A 165 -10.53 1.35 5.56
N PRO A 166 -10.11 2.46 4.89
CA PRO A 166 -8.79 3.05 5.07
C PRO A 166 -8.60 3.66 6.47
N CYS A 167 -7.51 3.28 7.13
CA CYS A 167 -7.05 3.89 8.38
C CYS A 167 -5.72 4.61 8.15
N LEU A 168 -4.59 3.88 8.01
CA LEU A 168 -3.34 4.45 7.49
C LEU A 168 -3.31 4.27 5.98
N ILE A 169 -2.96 5.34 5.27
CA ILE A 169 -3.06 5.39 3.81
C ILE A 169 -1.73 5.74 3.16
N ASP A 170 -1.57 5.32 1.92
CA ASP A 170 -0.73 6.00 0.96
C ASP A 170 -1.61 6.98 0.16
N LEU A 171 -1.10 8.18 -0.11
CA LEU A 171 -1.87 9.20 -0.82
C LEU A 171 -2.13 8.83 -2.27
N GLY A 172 -1.18 8.10 -2.87
CA GLY A 172 -1.13 7.96 -4.32
C GLY A 172 -0.64 9.27 -4.98
N ARG A 173 -1.06 9.52 -6.20
CA ARG A 173 -0.58 10.62 -7.05
C ARG A 173 -1.62 11.71 -7.29
N GLU A 174 -1.14 12.93 -7.48
CA GLU A 174 -1.91 14.01 -8.09
C GLU A 174 -2.13 13.77 -9.60
N GLU A 175 -2.98 14.57 -10.24
CA GLU A 175 -3.10 14.53 -11.70
C GLU A 175 -1.73 14.77 -12.35
N TYR A 176 -1.44 14.00 -13.41
CA TYR A 176 -0.17 14.08 -14.11
C TYR A 176 0.00 15.42 -14.81
N THR A 177 1.14 16.04 -14.61
CA THR A 177 1.57 17.28 -15.25
C THR A 177 2.95 17.10 -15.87
N ALA A 178 3.44 18.09 -16.60
CA ALA A 178 4.82 18.11 -17.10
C ALA A 178 5.85 18.00 -15.95
N LYS A 179 5.54 18.51 -14.76
CA LYS A 179 6.39 18.40 -13.56
C LYS A 179 6.56 16.96 -13.12
N THR A 180 5.50 16.13 -13.21
CA THR A 180 5.50 14.72 -12.81
C THR A 180 6.57 13.90 -13.55
N PHE A 181 6.84 14.25 -14.82
CA PHE A 181 7.81 13.54 -15.68
C PHE A 181 9.12 14.33 -15.89
N SER A 182 9.45 15.21 -14.96
CA SER A 182 10.65 16.03 -14.99
C SER A 182 11.57 15.77 -13.79
N PRO A 183 12.82 16.29 -13.78
CA PRO A 183 13.69 16.25 -12.61
C PRO A 183 13.09 16.91 -11.36
N ARG A 184 12.02 17.69 -11.53
CA ARG A 184 11.29 18.37 -10.45
C ARG A 184 10.18 17.51 -9.85
N ARG A 185 10.05 16.21 -10.21
CA ARG A 185 9.03 15.28 -9.70
C ARG A 185 8.92 15.31 -8.17
N TYR A 186 10.06 15.26 -7.49
CA TYR A 186 10.11 15.19 -6.03
C TYR A 186 9.91 16.53 -5.31
N GLU A 187 9.58 17.59 -6.04
CA GLU A 187 8.99 18.80 -5.47
C GLU A 187 7.47 18.67 -5.29
N ILE A 188 6.85 17.65 -5.89
CA ILE A 188 5.43 17.32 -5.67
C ILE A 188 5.33 16.70 -4.28
N TRP A 189 4.44 17.25 -3.45
CA TRP A 189 4.39 16.90 -2.04
C TRP A 189 4.05 15.42 -1.79
N THR A 190 3.17 14.81 -2.60
CA THR A 190 2.80 13.40 -2.49
C THR A 190 3.95 12.44 -2.80
N MET A 191 5.00 12.91 -3.47
CA MET A 191 6.21 12.13 -3.77
C MET A 191 7.24 12.13 -2.63
N GLN A 192 7.04 12.98 -1.60
CA GLN A 192 8.02 13.21 -0.53
C GLN A 192 7.75 12.30 0.66
N SER A 193 8.81 11.73 1.24
CA SER A 193 8.70 10.75 2.33
C SER A 193 7.98 11.27 3.57
N GLN A 194 8.01 12.58 3.84
CA GLN A 194 7.29 13.17 4.98
C GLN A 194 5.75 13.13 4.83
N TYR A 195 5.23 12.81 3.64
CA TYR A 195 3.80 12.62 3.36
C TYR A 195 3.43 11.15 3.10
N HIS A 196 4.31 10.25 3.53
CA HIS A 196 4.07 8.83 3.70
C HIS A 196 4.11 8.46 5.18
N THR A 197 3.77 7.22 5.51
CA THR A 197 3.92 6.71 6.88
C THR A 197 5.38 6.38 7.17
N LEU A 198 6.21 7.43 7.30
CA LEU A 198 7.68 7.36 7.34
C LEU A 198 8.30 8.37 8.31
N PRO A 199 9.52 8.09 8.80
CA PRO A 199 10.25 9.08 9.59
C PRO A 199 10.83 10.20 8.72
N LYS A 200 10.95 11.39 9.33
CA LYS A 200 11.83 12.47 8.90
C LYS A 200 12.99 12.52 9.88
N ILE A 201 14.21 12.27 9.42
CA ILE A 201 15.38 12.06 10.31
C ILE A 201 16.27 13.29 10.25
N ASN A 202 16.50 13.94 11.41
CA ASN A 202 17.29 15.18 11.50
C ASN A 202 16.85 16.24 10.47
N GLY A 203 15.54 16.37 10.23
CA GLY A 203 14.96 17.28 9.26
C GLY A 203 15.12 16.86 7.79
N VAL A 204 15.59 15.64 7.54
CA VAL A 204 15.91 15.12 6.21
C VAL A 204 14.89 14.08 5.77
N ASP A 205 14.38 14.23 4.55
CA ASP A 205 13.55 13.26 3.86
C ASP A 205 14.39 12.24 3.11
N GLN A 206 13.76 11.13 2.71
CA GLN A 206 14.38 10.19 1.76
C GLN A 206 14.69 10.89 0.44
N LYS A 207 15.60 10.30 -0.32
CA LYS A 207 16.03 10.83 -1.61
C LYS A 207 15.78 9.82 -2.72
N ASP A 208 15.49 10.32 -3.91
CA ASP A 208 15.38 9.54 -5.14
C ASP A 208 16.75 9.03 -5.62
N GLY A 209 16.75 7.86 -6.23
CA GLY A 209 17.93 7.21 -6.80
C GLY A 209 18.05 5.75 -6.39
N ALA A 210 18.59 4.91 -7.27
CA ALA A 210 18.71 3.46 -7.07
C ALA A 210 19.57 3.04 -5.86
N GLN A 211 20.46 3.92 -5.41
CA GLN A 211 21.30 3.72 -4.22
C GLN A 211 20.50 3.90 -2.91
N PHE A 212 19.37 4.62 -2.95
CA PHE A 212 18.51 4.88 -1.80
C PHE A 212 17.49 3.76 -1.64
N LYS A 213 17.77 2.80 -0.77
CA LYS A 213 17.05 1.52 -0.67
C LYS A 213 17.00 0.98 0.76
N ALA A 214 16.04 0.10 0.99
CA ALA A 214 16.00 -0.73 2.18
C ALA A 214 17.09 -1.82 2.14
N LYS A 215 17.35 -2.41 3.29
CA LYS A 215 18.13 -3.64 3.43
C LYS A 215 17.54 -4.49 4.56
N ASP A 216 17.97 -5.75 4.60
CA ASP A 216 17.59 -6.71 5.65
C ASP A 216 16.07 -6.86 5.82
N CYS A 217 15.32 -6.80 4.70
CA CYS A 217 13.88 -7.03 4.70
C CYS A 217 13.57 -8.45 5.14
N LYS A 218 12.68 -8.59 6.14
CA LYS A 218 12.25 -9.86 6.70
C LYS A 218 10.74 -9.92 6.76
N PHE A 219 10.19 -11.07 6.38
CA PHE A 219 8.77 -11.35 6.48
C PHE A 219 8.55 -12.72 7.10
N THR A 220 7.67 -12.79 8.09
CA THR A 220 7.19 -14.05 8.67
C THR A 220 5.70 -13.97 8.95
N ALA A 221 4.98 -15.06 8.73
CA ALA A 221 3.55 -15.14 8.96
C ALA A 221 3.17 -16.51 9.54
N ASP A 222 2.29 -16.50 10.53
CA ASP A 222 1.61 -17.69 11.04
C ASP A 222 0.12 -17.39 11.31
N SER A 223 -0.58 -18.34 11.91
CA SER A 223 -2.02 -18.20 12.20
C SER A 223 -2.36 -17.12 13.25
N LYS A 224 -1.38 -16.65 14.03
CA LYS A 224 -1.58 -15.70 15.13
C LYS A 224 -0.93 -14.35 14.86
N LYS A 225 0.20 -14.36 14.16
CA LYS A 225 1.06 -13.18 14.02
C LYS A 225 1.67 -13.09 12.65
N VAL A 226 1.73 -11.85 12.14
CA VAL A 226 2.54 -11.52 10.96
C VAL A 226 3.53 -10.43 11.33
N PHE A 227 4.75 -10.56 10.83
CA PHE A 227 5.83 -9.61 11.07
C PHE A 227 6.53 -9.27 9.75
N PHE A 228 6.74 -7.97 9.53
CA PHE A 228 7.61 -7.44 8.48
C PHE A 228 8.58 -6.46 9.10
N SER A 229 9.83 -6.45 8.64
CA SER A 229 10.79 -5.41 9.01
C SER A 229 11.77 -5.10 7.88
N ALA A 230 12.29 -3.86 7.88
CA ALA A 230 13.33 -3.40 6.97
C ALA A 230 14.23 -2.37 7.67
N ASP A 231 15.53 -2.37 7.43
CA ASP A 231 16.39 -1.25 7.75
C ASP A 231 16.33 -0.24 6.60
N ILE A 232 15.74 0.92 6.87
CA ILE A 232 15.47 1.98 5.89
C ILE A 232 16.50 3.11 5.93
N ALA A 233 17.56 3.00 6.74
CA ALA A 233 18.60 4.04 6.82
C ALA A 233 19.22 4.34 5.46
N GLY A 234 19.40 3.32 4.62
CA GLY A 234 19.95 3.46 3.27
C GLY A 234 19.09 4.27 2.29
N ALA A 235 17.82 4.54 2.63
CA ALA A 235 16.93 5.40 1.82
C ALA A 235 17.17 6.90 2.07
N TYR A 236 17.94 7.26 3.10
CA TYR A 236 18.24 8.65 3.47
C TYR A 236 19.64 9.06 3.01
N PRO A 237 19.81 10.31 2.55
CA PRO A 237 21.13 10.83 2.23
C PRO A 237 22.00 11.01 3.48
N GLU A 238 23.32 11.06 3.33
CA GLU A 238 24.32 11.14 4.40
C GLU A 238 24.02 12.27 5.42
N LYS A 239 23.46 13.39 4.96
CA LYS A 239 23.07 14.51 5.81
C LYS A 239 22.04 14.15 6.90
N ALA A 240 21.31 13.03 6.75
CA ALA A 240 20.38 12.55 7.78
C ALA A 240 21.12 11.97 9.00
N LYS A 241 22.43 11.67 8.88
CA LYS A 241 23.27 11.18 9.98
C LYS A 241 22.74 9.90 10.64
N VAL A 242 22.05 9.07 9.89
CA VAL A 242 21.48 7.81 10.35
C VAL A 242 22.41 6.64 10.01
N LYS A 243 22.72 5.80 11.00
CA LYS A 243 23.50 4.56 10.83
C LYS A 243 22.61 3.36 10.57
N SER A 244 21.51 3.26 11.32
CA SER A 244 20.46 2.26 11.13
C SER A 244 19.11 2.82 11.54
N TRP A 245 18.04 2.41 10.85
CA TRP A 245 16.66 2.70 11.22
C TRP A 245 15.82 1.48 10.83
N VAL A 246 15.70 0.54 11.77
CA VAL A 246 14.93 -0.67 11.59
C VAL A 246 13.48 -0.39 11.93
N ARG A 247 12.65 -0.36 10.88
CA ARG A 247 11.20 -0.23 10.99
C ARG A 247 10.56 -1.60 10.90
N SER A 248 9.60 -1.85 11.77
CA SER A 248 8.86 -3.11 11.77
C SER A 248 7.36 -2.91 11.93
N TYR A 249 6.62 -3.84 11.36
CA TYR A 249 5.17 -3.94 11.41
C TYR A 249 4.78 -5.30 11.96
N THR A 250 3.91 -5.30 12.96
CA THR A 250 3.40 -6.53 13.57
C THR A 250 1.88 -6.51 13.56
N LEU A 251 1.28 -7.47 12.88
CA LEU A 251 -0.14 -7.77 13.00
C LEU A 251 -0.31 -8.94 13.97
N ASN A 252 -0.88 -8.69 15.15
CA ASN A 252 -1.42 -9.72 16.01
C ASN A 252 -2.87 -9.96 15.58
N ARG A 253 -3.11 -11.01 14.78
CA ARG A 253 -4.38 -11.26 14.10
C ARG A 253 -5.58 -11.19 15.04
N GLY A 254 -6.57 -10.36 14.67
CA GLY A 254 -7.79 -10.10 15.45
C GLY A 254 -7.60 -9.28 16.72
N LYS A 255 -6.40 -8.70 16.96
CA LYS A 255 -6.11 -8.00 18.23
C LYS A 255 -5.53 -6.59 18.05
N SER A 256 -4.47 -6.45 17.27
CA SER A 256 -3.75 -5.18 17.17
C SER A 256 -2.81 -5.12 15.98
N PHE A 257 -2.54 -3.89 15.52
CA PHE A 257 -1.46 -3.59 14.59
C PHE A 257 -0.44 -2.68 15.27
N THR A 258 0.84 -3.01 15.17
CA THR A 258 1.95 -2.25 15.79
C THR A 258 2.96 -1.84 14.73
N LEU A 259 3.34 -0.56 14.73
CA LEU A 259 4.48 0.01 14.02
C LEU A 259 5.55 0.35 15.05
N ALA A 260 6.76 -0.16 14.86
CA ALA A 260 7.89 0.14 15.74
C ALA A 260 9.13 0.54 14.93
N ASP A 261 9.85 1.53 15.47
CA ASP A 261 11.14 2.00 14.97
C ASP A 261 12.22 1.76 16.01
N LYS A 262 13.36 1.21 15.59
CA LYS A 262 14.59 1.13 16.39
C LYS A 262 15.72 1.74 15.58
N PHE A 263 16.42 2.72 16.14
CA PHE A 263 17.40 3.51 15.38
C PHE A 263 18.72 3.73 16.09
N GLU A 264 19.75 4.00 15.28
CA GLU A 264 21.04 4.53 15.67
C GLU A 264 21.42 5.70 14.75
N LEU A 265 21.73 6.86 15.34
CA LEU A 265 22.20 8.06 14.66
C LEU A 265 23.68 8.30 14.98
N SER A 266 24.44 8.92 14.07
CA SER A 266 25.80 9.43 14.35
C SER A 266 25.76 10.82 15.00
N GLU A 267 24.77 11.62 14.62
CA GLU A 267 24.47 12.94 15.17
C GLU A 267 22.96 13.04 15.39
N ARG A 268 22.52 13.92 16.26
CA ARG A 268 21.13 14.05 16.67
C ARG A 268 20.66 15.49 16.62
N ASN A 269 19.43 15.68 16.16
CA ASN A 269 18.66 16.91 16.35
C ASN A 269 17.21 16.53 16.64
N ASP A 270 16.84 16.43 17.92
CA ASP A 270 15.53 15.95 18.35
C ASP A 270 14.37 16.80 17.84
N SER A 271 14.59 18.12 17.75
CA SER A 271 13.56 19.04 17.29
C SER A 271 13.17 18.84 15.82
N LEU A 272 14.01 18.16 15.05
CA LEU A 272 13.82 17.92 13.61
C LEU A 272 13.53 16.45 13.27
N THR A 273 13.58 15.54 14.22
CA THR A 273 13.27 14.12 13.98
C THR A 273 11.83 13.81 14.36
N SER A 274 11.10 13.17 13.44
CA SER A 274 9.70 12.77 13.65
C SER A 274 9.38 11.47 12.93
N SER A 275 8.32 10.78 13.35
CA SER A 275 7.67 9.71 12.59
C SER A 275 6.32 10.22 12.12
N ASN A 276 6.05 10.17 10.81
CA ASN A 276 4.79 10.63 10.25
C ASN A 276 3.85 9.45 10.02
N LEU A 277 2.56 9.68 10.21
CA LEU A 277 1.49 8.77 9.85
C LEU A 277 0.51 9.52 8.94
N MET A 278 0.23 8.98 7.77
CA MET A 278 -0.81 9.49 6.89
C MET A 278 -2.11 8.71 7.11
N THR A 279 -3.22 9.40 7.35
CA THR A 279 -4.50 8.75 7.67
C THR A 279 -5.68 9.45 7.03
N TYR A 280 -6.71 8.66 6.69
CA TYR A 280 -8.01 9.16 6.25
C TYR A 280 -9.01 9.32 7.42
N CYS A 281 -8.58 8.95 8.62
CA CYS A 281 -9.40 9.12 9.84
C CYS A 281 -9.33 10.56 10.35
N LYS A 282 -10.40 10.97 11.04
CA LYS A 282 -10.33 12.10 11.96
C LYS A 282 -9.54 11.68 13.19
N VAL A 283 -8.56 12.47 13.61
CA VAL A 283 -7.69 12.16 14.73
C VAL A 283 -7.86 13.18 15.85
N THR A 284 -7.99 12.69 17.09
CA THR A 284 -8.05 13.52 18.30
C THR A 284 -7.21 12.92 19.42
N GLU A 285 -6.51 13.73 20.20
CA GLU A 285 -5.85 13.27 21.41
C GLU A 285 -6.89 13.16 22.54
N VAL A 286 -7.06 11.95 23.08
CA VAL A 286 -8.05 11.68 24.14
C VAL A 286 -7.42 11.61 25.52
N ALA A 287 -6.13 11.31 25.58
CA ALA A 287 -5.32 11.34 26.78
C ALA A 287 -3.83 11.39 26.39
N PRO A 288 -2.92 11.87 27.26
CA PRO A 288 -1.48 11.74 27.03
C PRO A 288 -1.09 10.29 26.73
N GLY A 289 -0.51 10.04 25.55
CA GLY A 289 -0.15 8.69 25.10
C GLY A 289 -1.25 7.96 24.31
N THR A 290 -2.40 8.59 24.04
CA THR A 290 -3.50 7.95 23.29
C THR A 290 -4.15 8.90 22.30
N LEU A 291 -4.09 8.56 21.02
CA LEU A 291 -4.86 9.20 19.95
C LEU A 291 -6.02 8.32 19.54
N LYS A 292 -7.20 8.93 19.34
CA LYS A 292 -8.37 8.28 18.76
C LYS A 292 -8.42 8.56 17.26
N PHE A 293 -8.58 7.51 16.48
CA PHE A 293 -8.77 7.53 15.02
C PHE A 293 -10.21 7.13 14.71
N GLU A 294 -10.97 8.05 14.15
CA GLU A 294 -12.39 7.83 13.76
C GLU A 294 -12.43 7.69 12.24
N GLY A 295 -12.63 6.46 11.77
CA GLY A 295 -12.78 6.10 10.36
C GLY A 295 -14.22 5.89 9.94
N ASP A 296 -14.41 5.43 8.70
CA ASP A 296 -15.74 5.09 8.17
C ASP A 296 -16.23 3.75 8.75
N GLY A 297 -17.09 3.83 9.75
CA GLY A 297 -17.69 2.67 10.42
C GLY A 297 -16.81 1.99 11.47
N PHE A 298 -15.67 2.60 11.86
CA PHE A 298 -14.84 2.08 12.95
C PHE A 298 -14.18 3.18 13.76
N THR A 299 -13.77 2.84 14.97
CA THR A 299 -12.94 3.69 15.83
C THR A 299 -11.76 2.87 16.35
N MET A 300 -10.58 3.48 16.38
CA MET A 300 -9.37 2.89 16.96
C MET A 300 -8.70 3.81 17.95
N ASN A 301 -8.10 3.24 18.98
CA ASN A 301 -7.12 3.91 19.80
C ASN A 301 -5.71 3.54 19.33
N MET A 302 -4.89 4.57 19.07
CA MET A 302 -3.46 4.42 18.88
C MET A 302 -2.75 4.85 20.16
N THR A 303 -2.01 3.93 20.77
CA THR A 303 -1.17 4.24 21.95
C THR A 303 0.26 4.51 21.53
N TYR A 304 0.92 5.45 22.22
CA TYR A 304 2.32 5.84 22.03
C TYR A 304 2.96 6.20 23.38
N ASN A 305 4.29 6.26 23.44
CA ASN A 305 4.98 6.70 24.66
C ASN A 305 5.13 8.24 24.67
N PRO A 306 4.38 8.98 25.52
CA PRO A 306 4.42 10.43 25.57
C PRO A 306 5.73 11.00 26.15
N LYS A 307 6.60 10.15 26.74
CA LYS A 307 7.96 10.54 27.16
C LYS A 307 8.93 10.54 25.98
N VAL A 308 8.65 9.78 24.92
CA VAL A 308 9.50 9.63 23.72
C VAL A 308 9.07 10.58 22.60
N VAL A 309 7.77 10.67 22.33
CA VAL A 309 7.24 11.48 21.22
C VAL A 309 6.11 12.41 21.69
N SER A 310 5.89 13.47 20.91
CA SER A 310 4.78 14.41 21.06
C SER A 310 4.01 14.48 19.73
N PRO A 311 2.69 14.25 19.71
CA PRO A 311 1.92 14.33 18.49
C PRO A 311 1.64 15.78 18.09
N LYS A 312 1.64 16.03 16.78
CA LYS A 312 1.02 17.18 16.13
C LYS A 312 0.08 16.65 15.05
N ILE A 313 -1.17 17.08 15.11
CA ILE A 313 -2.22 16.64 14.18
C ILE A 313 -2.42 17.75 13.14
N GLU A 314 -2.25 17.44 11.86
CA GLU A 314 -2.33 18.38 10.75
C GLU A 314 -3.36 17.92 9.74
N PHE A 315 -4.43 18.66 9.59
CA PHE A 315 -5.40 18.41 8.52
C PHE A 315 -4.89 18.99 7.20
N ILE A 316 -4.93 18.20 6.14
CA ILE A 316 -4.53 18.58 4.78
C ILE A 316 -5.76 18.53 3.88
N LYS A 317 -6.20 19.71 3.44
CA LYS A 317 -7.28 19.82 2.46
C LYS A 317 -6.78 19.37 1.10
N ILE A 318 -7.47 18.42 0.47
CA ILE A 318 -7.15 17.98 -0.89
C ILE A 318 -7.86 18.85 -1.90
N THR A 319 -7.08 19.51 -2.76
CA THR A 319 -7.58 20.38 -3.84
C THR A 319 -7.38 19.76 -5.22
N ASP A 320 -6.39 18.88 -5.38
CA ASP A 320 -6.11 18.18 -6.62
C ASP A 320 -7.27 17.23 -6.99
N SER A 321 -7.68 17.23 -8.28
CA SER A 321 -8.82 16.47 -8.78
C SER A 321 -8.57 14.94 -8.78
N GLY A 322 -7.34 14.50 -9.01
CA GLY A 322 -6.94 13.10 -8.97
C GLY A 322 -7.07 12.52 -7.57
N LEU A 323 -6.46 13.19 -6.58
CA LEU A 323 -6.51 12.79 -5.18
C LEU A 323 -7.92 12.87 -4.59
N ARG A 324 -8.74 13.85 -5.01
CA ARG A 324 -10.13 13.98 -4.53
C ARG A 324 -11.03 12.81 -4.90
N LYS A 325 -10.68 12.03 -5.92
CA LYS A 325 -11.40 10.78 -6.26
C LYS A 325 -11.35 9.78 -5.10
N TYR A 326 -10.24 9.75 -4.35
CA TYR A 326 -9.99 8.81 -3.27
C TYR A 326 -10.18 9.43 -1.88
N TRP A 327 -9.78 10.69 -1.72
CA TRP A 327 -9.73 11.41 -0.45
C TRP A 327 -10.54 12.72 -0.51
N PRO A 328 -11.85 12.69 -0.82
CA PRO A 328 -12.67 13.90 -1.05
C PRO A 328 -12.78 14.81 0.17
N ASN A 329 -12.67 14.25 1.37
CA ASN A 329 -12.82 14.98 2.64
C ASN A 329 -11.48 15.53 3.17
N GLY A 330 -10.38 15.40 2.41
CA GLY A 330 -9.05 15.70 2.91
C GLY A 330 -8.44 14.53 3.68
N VAL A 331 -7.22 14.72 4.17
CA VAL A 331 -6.47 13.71 4.92
C VAL A 331 -5.83 14.34 6.17
N THR A 332 -5.43 13.50 7.11
CA THR A 332 -4.72 13.95 8.32
C THR A 332 -3.29 13.41 8.31
N ARG A 333 -2.32 14.26 8.60
CA ARG A 333 -0.97 13.85 8.95
C ARG A 333 -0.78 13.95 10.46
N VAL A 334 -0.39 12.86 11.09
CA VAL A 334 0.02 12.83 12.49
C VAL A 334 1.55 12.82 12.52
N VAL A 335 2.15 13.88 13.07
CA VAL A 335 3.60 14.04 13.21
C VAL A 335 3.96 13.73 14.64
N LEU A 336 4.63 12.61 14.87
CA LEU A 336 5.15 12.22 16.19
C LEU A 336 6.58 12.74 16.33
N ALA A 337 6.72 13.95 16.90
CA ALA A 337 8.02 14.57 17.09
C ALA A 337 8.76 13.94 18.28
N PHE A 338 10.02 13.51 18.06
CA PHE A 338 10.85 12.96 19.12
C PHE A 338 11.25 14.04 20.12
N LYS A 339 11.17 13.73 21.43
CA LYS A 339 11.49 14.65 22.52
C LYS A 339 12.94 14.52 23.00
N ASN A 340 13.28 13.40 23.59
CA ASN A 340 14.56 13.17 24.26
C ASN A 340 15.22 11.88 23.80
N ALA A 341 15.12 11.56 22.51
CA ALA A 341 15.78 10.37 21.97
C ALA A 341 17.31 10.53 22.05
N GLY A 342 18.02 9.50 22.52
CA GLY A 342 19.46 9.41 22.42
C GLY A 342 19.96 9.22 20.99
N LEU A 343 21.26 9.04 20.80
CA LEU A 343 21.80 8.59 19.53
C LEU A 343 21.29 7.19 19.15
N LYS A 344 20.81 6.43 20.13
CA LYS A 344 20.09 5.16 19.98
C LYS A 344 18.76 5.25 20.69
N GLY A 345 17.72 4.72 20.06
CA GLY A 345 16.39 4.75 20.63
C GLY A 345 15.42 3.85 19.92
N SER A 346 14.22 3.83 20.47
CA SER A 346 13.08 3.16 19.84
C SER A 346 11.79 3.91 20.14
N GLN A 347 10.84 3.81 19.24
CA GLN A 347 9.47 4.22 19.46
C GLN A 347 8.52 3.14 18.92
N GLU A 348 7.35 3.07 19.52
CA GLU A 348 6.32 2.14 19.08
C GLU A 348 4.96 2.82 19.17
N VAL A 349 4.10 2.54 18.17
CA VAL A 349 2.68 2.87 18.21
C VAL A 349 1.86 1.62 17.98
N THR A 350 0.81 1.44 18.76
CA THR A 350 -0.08 0.27 18.66
C THR A 350 -1.51 0.71 18.47
N PHE A 351 -2.14 0.21 17.41
CA PHE A 351 -3.53 0.41 17.07
C PHE A 351 -4.38 -0.74 17.58
N LYS A 352 -5.48 -0.41 18.26
CA LYS A 352 -6.51 -1.37 18.72
C LYS A 352 -7.90 -0.83 18.43
N PRO A 353 -8.83 -1.64 17.93
CA PRO A 353 -10.20 -1.22 17.75
C PRO A 353 -10.86 -0.91 19.10
N VAL A 354 -11.73 0.10 19.12
CA VAL A 354 -12.64 0.37 20.23
C VAL A 354 -13.89 -0.45 19.94
N LEU A 355 -14.13 -1.45 20.79
CA LEU A 355 -15.28 -2.36 20.68
C LEU A 355 -16.54 -1.72 21.24
#